data_359597e09fa99e442c2e2cde17871b9e
#
_entry.id   359597e09fa99e442c2e2cde17871b9e
#
_cell.length_a   1.000
_cell.length_b   1.000
_cell.length_c   1.000
_cell.angle_alpha   90.00
_cell.angle_beta   90.00
_cell.angle_gamma   90.00
#
_symmetry.space_group_name_H-M   'P 1'
#
loop_
_entity.id
_entity.type
_entity.pdbx_description
1 polymer ?
#
loop_
_entity_poly.entity_id
_entity_poly.type
_entity_poly.pdbx_seq_one_letter_code
_entity_poly.pdbx_strand_id
1 'polypeptide(L)'
;MRSMEPVKAEKVLLEIWDLMSDIRVTFFLRHGTCLGAVRDGELIPWDDDIDIGSIIGMHNMDESTIQKVVKKFESANFDVKVLETDFHVGVELSKYGIPIDWTCYRIREGNIFQYPGVKIPIHIYEELKSIPLLGKSFYVPNPPEEYLTLKYGPQWRIPKRNGFEADIIDSIPTSVNISKSSVFARVRKLLFPKKYLTRIEILSSDLQPIPDMEVTIVGISKQVTDQHGNTTFNISNEDYYALDIGSGEVREILYEEILKPGKEYSYIQDANERQGRIHVLQEKS
;
A
#
# COMPACT_ATOMS: atom_id res chain seq x y z
N MET A 1 -14.09 -5.57 -3.14
CA MET A 1 -14.30 -4.17 -2.65
C MET A 1 -15.46 -3.54 -3.41
N ARG A 2 -16.16 -2.59 -2.81
CA ARG A 2 -17.30 -1.91 -3.44
C ARG A 2 -16.79 -0.64 -4.10
N SER A 3 -16.99 -0.49 -5.41
CA SER A 3 -16.58 0.71 -6.14
C SER A 3 -17.23 1.98 -5.57
N MET A 4 -16.49 3.08 -5.61
CA MET A 4 -16.98 4.41 -5.24
C MET A 4 -18.17 4.84 -6.12
N GLU A 5 -19.02 5.69 -5.58
CA GLU A 5 -20.03 6.38 -6.37
C GLU A 5 -19.36 7.57 -7.08
N PRO A 6 -19.29 7.58 -8.45
CA PRO A 6 -18.40 8.49 -9.18
C PRO A 6 -18.65 9.97 -8.87
N VAL A 7 -19.90 10.43 -8.89
CA VAL A 7 -20.25 11.85 -8.66
C VAL A 7 -19.84 12.31 -7.24
N LYS A 8 -19.96 11.42 -6.25
CA LYS A 8 -19.51 11.73 -4.89
C LYS A 8 -17.99 11.76 -4.79
N ALA A 9 -17.30 10.80 -5.44
CA ALA A 9 -15.84 10.75 -5.46
C ALA A 9 -15.26 12.04 -6.09
N GLU A 10 -15.78 12.47 -7.23
CA GLU A 10 -15.39 13.72 -7.88
C GLU A 10 -15.60 14.93 -6.97
N LYS A 11 -16.79 15.02 -6.34
CA LYS A 11 -17.11 16.11 -5.40
C LYS A 11 -16.15 16.14 -4.22
N VAL A 12 -15.84 14.98 -3.65
CA VAL A 12 -14.93 14.88 -2.49
C VAL A 12 -13.50 15.24 -2.91
N LEU A 13 -13.02 14.79 -4.06
CA LEU A 13 -11.69 15.16 -4.56
C LEU A 13 -11.56 16.66 -4.81
N LEU A 14 -12.58 17.31 -5.35
CA LEU A 14 -12.62 18.76 -5.52
C LEU A 14 -12.64 19.51 -4.17
N GLU A 15 -13.36 19.01 -3.19
CA GLU A 15 -13.39 19.59 -1.84
C GLU A 15 -12.01 19.46 -1.16
N ILE A 16 -11.32 18.33 -1.31
CA ILE A 16 -9.94 18.17 -0.84
C ILE A 16 -9.02 19.18 -1.52
N TRP A 17 -9.15 19.34 -2.84
CA TRP A 17 -8.37 20.33 -3.59
C TRP A 17 -8.54 21.74 -3.06
N ASP A 18 -9.77 22.17 -2.80
CA ASP A 18 -10.09 23.51 -2.26
C ASP A 18 -9.52 23.66 -0.83
N LEU A 19 -9.72 22.69 0.06
CA LEU A 19 -9.22 22.72 1.45
C LEU A 19 -7.69 22.77 1.53
N MET A 20 -7.00 21.97 0.73
CA MET A 20 -5.54 21.95 0.69
C MET A 20 -4.96 23.22 0.08
N SER A 21 -5.61 23.75 -0.96
CA SER A 21 -5.22 25.02 -1.61
C SER A 21 -5.36 26.20 -0.68
N ASP A 22 -6.44 26.29 0.11
CA ASP A 22 -6.69 27.34 1.11
C ASP A 22 -5.52 27.48 2.09
N ILE A 23 -4.91 26.37 2.49
CA ILE A 23 -3.80 26.34 3.46
C ILE A 23 -2.43 26.17 2.77
N ARG A 24 -2.39 26.25 1.44
CA ARG A 24 -1.19 26.17 0.61
C ARG A 24 -0.36 24.89 0.84
N VAL A 25 -1.04 23.76 1.00
CA VAL A 25 -0.40 22.45 1.13
C VAL A 25 -0.39 21.76 -0.21
N THR A 26 0.77 21.35 -0.66
CA THR A 26 0.96 20.59 -1.88
C THR A 26 0.68 19.11 -1.64
N PHE A 27 -0.21 18.55 -2.45
CA PHE A 27 -0.43 17.12 -2.56
C PHE A 27 -0.42 16.69 -4.03
N PHE A 28 -0.23 15.42 -4.27
CA PHE A 28 -0.27 14.80 -5.60
C PHE A 28 -1.20 13.58 -5.61
N LEU A 29 -1.77 13.30 -6.78
CA LEU A 29 -2.52 12.07 -7.00
C LEU A 29 -1.54 10.90 -7.05
N ARG A 30 -1.91 9.79 -6.42
CA ARG A 30 -1.11 8.56 -6.41
C ARG A 30 -1.99 7.35 -6.76
N HIS A 31 -1.40 6.18 -6.86
CA HIS A 31 -2.06 4.89 -7.08
C HIS A 31 -3.19 4.93 -8.13
N GLY A 32 -4.38 4.37 -7.83
CA GLY A 32 -5.52 4.29 -8.72
C GLY A 32 -6.00 5.66 -9.20
N THR A 33 -6.04 6.64 -8.31
CA THR A 33 -6.43 8.02 -8.65
C THR A 33 -5.48 8.67 -9.67
N CYS A 34 -4.15 8.48 -9.50
CA CYS A 34 -3.16 8.94 -10.47
C CYS A 34 -3.27 8.17 -11.79
N LEU A 35 -3.46 6.86 -11.72
CA LEU A 35 -3.59 6.00 -12.90
C LEU A 35 -4.77 6.44 -13.77
N GLY A 36 -5.95 6.62 -13.19
CA GLY A 36 -7.13 7.09 -13.90
C GLY A 36 -6.93 8.48 -14.49
N ALA A 37 -6.43 9.43 -13.68
CA ALA A 37 -6.19 10.80 -14.13
C ALA A 37 -5.22 10.90 -15.33
N VAL A 38 -4.15 10.07 -15.33
CA VAL A 38 -3.12 10.09 -16.40
C VAL A 38 -3.52 9.27 -17.61
N ARG A 39 -4.14 8.10 -17.41
CA ARG A 39 -4.49 7.16 -18.49
C ARG A 39 -5.78 7.55 -19.18
N ASP A 40 -6.81 7.88 -18.41
CA ASP A 40 -8.19 8.01 -18.87
C ASP A 40 -8.67 9.48 -18.83
N GLY A 41 -8.01 10.36 -18.04
CA GLY A 41 -8.44 11.74 -17.81
C GLY A 41 -9.62 11.85 -16.83
N GLU A 42 -9.93 10.78 -16.09
CA GLU A 42 -11.03 10.67 -15.12
C GLU A 42 -10.66 9.72 -13.98
N LEU A 43 -11.48 9.64 -12.94
CA LEU A 43 -11.35 8.61 -11.92
C LEU A 43 -11.73 7.24 -12.48
N ILE A 44 -11.05 6.19 -12.04
CA ILE A 44 -11.36 4.83 -12.48
C ILE A 44 -12.76 4.43 -11.94
N PRO A 45 -13.72 4.03 -12.82
CA PRO A 45 -15.12 3.82 -12.40
C PRO A 45 -15.33 2.66 -11.41
N TRP A 46 -14.36 1.75 -11.30
CA TRP A 46 -14.42 0.58 -10.39
C TRP A 46 -13.44 0.68 -9.22
N ASP A 47 -12.78 1.84 -9.05
CA ASP A 47 -11.92 2.10 -7.90
C ASP A 47 -12.75 2.27 -6.62
N ASP A 48 -12.17 1.99 -5.48
CA ASP A 48 -12.90 1.97 -4.21
C ASP A 48 -12.51 3.09 -3.25
N ASP A 49 -11.41 3.81 -3.52
CA ASP A 49 -10.93 4.93 -2.73
C ASP A 49 -10.31 6.05 -3.58
N ILE A 50 -9.99 7.17 -2.93
CA ILE A 50 -9.22 8.28 -3.49
C ILE A 50 -7.83 8.28 -2.85
N ASP A 51 -6.82 8.13 -3.66
CA ASP A 51 -5.43 8.10 -3.26
C ASP A 51 -4.72 9.44 -3.50
N ILE A 52 -4.28 10.10 -2.45
CA ILE A 52 -3.45 11.30 -2.53
C ILE A 52 -2.19 11.17 -1.68
N GLY A 53 -1.15 11.93 -2.00
CA GLY A 53 0.13 11.87 -1.30
C GLY A 53 0.79 13.22 -1.11
N SER A 54 1.66 13.29 -0.10
CA SER A 54 2.61 14.38 0.12
C SER A 54 3.94 13.80 0.58
N ILE A 55 5.03 14.57 0.50
CA ILE A 55 6.34 14.11 0.95
C ILE A 55 6.85 15.03 2.04
N ILE A 56 7.11 14.47 3.22
CA ILE A 56 7.68 15.17 4.36
C ILE A 56 9.10 15.63 4.01
N GLY A 57 9.35 16.93 4.18
CA GLY A 57 10.62 17.57 3.83
C GLY A 57 10.68 18.13 2.41
N MET A 58 9.60 18.03 1.60
CA MET A 58 9.51 18.60 0.26
C MET A 58 8.26 19.49 0.12
N HIS A 59 8.26 20.40 -0.87
CA HIS A 59 7.11 21.24 -1.21
C HIS A 59 6.49 21.97 0.00
N ASN A 60 7.35 22.42 0.95
CA ASN A 60 6.96 23.05 2.23
C ASN A 60 6.09 22.15 3.14
N MET A 61 6.17 20.83 2.97
CA MET A 61 5.46 19.86 3.79
C MET A 61 6.33 19.36 4.93
N ASP A 62 5.88 19.54 6.17
CA ASP A 62 6.50 19.00 7.38
C ASP A 62 5.46 18.29 8.27
N GLU A 63 5.91 17.61 9.32
CA GLU A 63 5.02 16.88 10.23
C GLU A 63 4.04 17.81 10.96
N SER A 64 4.44 19.07 11.25
CA SER A 64 3.53 20.05 11.88
C SER A 64 2.41 20.46 10.94
N THR A 65 2.66 20.46 9.63
CA THR A 65 1.69 20.74 8.59
C THR A 65 0.60 19.67 8.53
N ILE A 66 0.95 18.39 8.74
CA ILE A 66 -0.01 17.28 8.78
C ILE A 66 -1.10 17.56 9.82
N GLN A 67 -0.72 17.97 11.02
CA GLN A 67 -1.67 18.26 12.09
C GLN A 67 -2.62 19.44 11.77
N LYS A 68 -2.13 20.44 11.05
CA LYS A 68 -2.97 21.56 10.59
C LYS A 68 -3.99 21.11 9.56
N VAL A 69 -3.55 20.26 8.62
CA VAL A 69 -4.42 19.68 7.59
C VAL A 69 -5.48 18.78 8.21
N VAL A 70 -5.12 17.90 9.14
CA VAL A 70 -6.03 17.02 9.87
C VAL A 70 -7.15 17.87 10.52
N LYS A 71 -6.80 18.91 11.25
CA LYS A 71 -7.79 19.82 11.86
C LYS A 71 -8.69 20.50 10.83
N LYS A 72 -8.16 20.84 9.66
CA LYS A 72 -8.94 21.44 8.57
C LYS A 72 -9.97 20.44 8.03
N PHE A 73 -9.59 19.19 7.83
CA PHE A 73 -10.50 18.11 7.40
C PHE A 73 -11.59 17.84 8.46
N GLU A 74 -11.21 17.69 9.73
CA GLU A 74 -12.18 17.53 10.82
C GLU A 74 -13.20 18.67 10.86
N SER A 75 -12.73 19.94 10.71
CA SER A 75 -13.60 21.13 10.66
C SER A 75 -14.51 21.15 9.43
N ALA A 76 -14.14 20.46 8.37
CA ALA A 76 -14.94 20.29 7.16
C ALA A 76 -15.82 19.01 7.20
N ASN A 77 -15.99 18.38 8.36
CA ASN A 77 -16.77 17.16 8.59
C ASN A 77 -16.28 15.95 7.78
N PHE A 78 -14.96 15.76 7.68
CA PHE A 78 -14.39 14.48 7.33
C PHE A 78 -14.22 13.64 8.61
N ASP A 79 -14.50 12.35 8.53
CA ASP A 79 -14.00 11.40 9.52
C ASP A 79 -12.51 11.22 9.29
N VAL A 80 -11.69 11.29 10.34
CA VAL A 80 -10.23 11.28 10.23
C VAL A 80 -9.64 10.27 11.19
N LYS A 81 -8.72 9.43 10.67
CA LYS A 81 -7.89 8.54 11.47
C LYS A 81 -6.44 8.68 11.03
N VAL A 82 -5.52 8.83 11.97
CA VAL A 82 -4.09 8.97 11.69
C VAL A 82 -3.35 7.72 12.14
N LEU A 83 -2.53 7.19 11.25
CA LEU A 83 -1.64 6.04 11.48
C LEU A 83 -0.20 6.48 11.19
N GLU A 84 0.74 6.06 12.00
CA GLU A 84 2.14 6.41 11.82
C GLU A 84 3.01 5.17 11.75
N THR A 85 3.87 5.13 10.74
CA THR A 85 4.89 4.10 10.54
C THR A 85 6.27 4.73 10.38
N ASP A 86 7.33 3.92 10.31
CA ASP A 86 8.69 4.41 10.02
C ASP A 86 8.80 5.03 8.60
N PHE A 87 7.87 4.74 7.70
CA PHE A 87 7.91 5.10 6.28
C PHE A 87 6.98 6.26 5.92
N HIS A 88 5.90 6.43 6.65
CA HIS A 88 4.89 7.44 6.35
C HIS A 88 4.00 7.76 7.55
N VAL A 89 3.30 8.87 7.45
CA VAL A 89 2.10 9.16 8.24
C VAL A 89 0.91 8.98 7.31
N GLY A 90 0.09 7.97 7.56
CA GLY A 90 -1.17 7.72 6.85
C GLY A 90 -2.31 8.51 7.51
N VAL A 91 -3.12 9.18 6.72
CA VAL A 91 -4.33 9.86 7.16
C VAL A 91 -5.49 9.27 6.38
N GLU A 92 -6.17 8.32 7.01
CA GLU A 92 -7.40 7.73 6.49
C GLU A 92 -8.53 8.72 6.71
N LEU A 93 -9.20 9.10 5.63
CA LEU A 93 -10.30 10.04 5.64
C LEU A 93 -11.55 9.37 5.08
N SER A 94 -12.73 9.81 5.51
CA SER A 94 -13.96 9.46 4.79
C SER A 94 -14.96 10.63 4.77
N LYS A 95 -15.68 10.75 3.66
CA LYS A 95 -16.80 11.71 3.52
C LYS A 95 -17.81 11.22 2.51
N TYR A 96 -19.09 11.33 2.83
CA TYR A 96 -20.22 10.84 2.00
C TYR A 96 -20.12 9.34 1.64
N GLY A 97 -19.40 8.56 2.45
CA GLY A 97 -19.13 7.16 2.20
C GLY A 97 -18.04 6.90 1.16
N ILE A 98 -17.24 7.92 0.80
CA ILE A 98 -16.05 7.79 -0.04
C ILE A 98 -14.83 7.71 0.86
N PRO A 99 -14.04 6.63 0.81
CA PRO A 99 -12.75 6.52 1.48
C PRO A 99 -11.71 7.36 0.76
N ILE A 100 -10.80 7.96 1.53
CA ILE A 100 -9.65 8.70 1.00
C ILE A 100 -8.42 8.30 1.80
N ASP A 101 -7.34 7.97 1.12
CA ASP A 101 -6.04 7.74 1.73
C ASP A 101 -5.08 8.89 1.38
N TRP A 102 -4.76 9.73 2.38
CA TRP A 102 -3.71 10.72 2.27
C TRP A 102 -2.45 10.23 2.97
N THR A 103 -1.48 9.77 2.19
CA THR A 103 -0.19 9.30 2.72
C THR A 103 0.88 10.36 2.64
N CYS A 104 1.46 10.73 3.79
CA CYS A 104 2.61 11.63 3.90
C CYS A 104 3.90 10.81 4.04
N TYR A 105 4.62 10.65 2.95
CA TYR A 105 5.80 9.77 2.88
C TYR A 105 7.03 10.38 3.53
N ARG A 106 7.83 9.53 4.21
CA ARG A 106 9.19 9.87 4.66
C ARG A 106 10.21 9.39 3.63
N ILE A 107 11.19 10.25 3.34
CA ILE A 107 12.30 9.89 2.44
C ILE A 107 13.25 8.94 3.17
N ARG A 108 13.54 7.80 2.57
CA ARG A 108 14.49 6.80 3.06
C ARG A 108 15.51 6.46 1.96
N GLU A 109 16.78 6.77 2.19
CA GLU A 109 17.87 6.47 1.25
C GLU A 109 17.60 6.98 -0.19
N GLY A 110 17.06 8.21 -0.32
CA GLY A 110 16.73 8.81 -1.62
C GLY A 110 15.50 8.21 -2.31
N ASN A 111 14.64 7.50 -1.55
CA ASN A 111 13.42 6.90 -2.08
C ASN A 111 12.24 7.09 -1.10
N ILE A 112 11.04 6.89 -1.59
CA ILE A 112 9.86 6.59 -0.79
C ILE A 112 9.44 5.14 -1.04
N PHE A 113 8.70 4.59 -0.09
CA PHE A 113 8.17 3.23 -0.17
C PHE A 113 6.65 3.27 -0.22
N GLN A 114 6.07 2.59 -1.19
CA GLN A 114 4.63 2.47 -1.36
C GLN A 114 4.21 1.01 -1.26
N TYR A 115 3.05 0.80 -0.67
CA TYR A 115 2.46 -0.54 -0.60
C TYR A 115 2.32 -1.18 -1.99
N PRO A 116 2.57 -2.47 -2.16
CA PRO A 116 2.95 -3.48 -1.16
C PRO A 116 4.46 -3.64 -0.91
N GLY A 117 5.30 -2.71 -1.31
CA GLY A 117 6.76 -2.76 -1.17
C GLY A 117 7.49 -2.13 -2.35
N VAL A 118 6.77 -1.28 -3.10
CA VAL A 118 7.31 -0.58 -4.27
C VAL A 118 8.24 0.54 -3.81
N LYS A 119 9.45 0.53 -4.35
CA LYS A 119 10.47 1.55 -4.09
C LYS A 119 10.43 2.59 -5.21
N ILE A 120 10.09 3.84 -4.87
CA ILE A 120 10.01 4.94 -5.83
C ILE A 120 11.14 5.94 -5.56
N PRO A 121 12.01 6.23 -6.53
CA PRO A 121 13.08 7.22 -6.41
C PRO A 121 12.53 8.62 -6.18
N ILE A 122 13.20 9.39 -5.29
CA ILE A 122 12.71 10.72 -4.87
C ILE A 122 12.71 11.74 -6.01
N HIS A 123 13.59 11.60 -7.03
CA HIS A 123 13.66 12.54 -8.13
C HIS A 123 12.32 12.69 -8.90
N ILE A 124 11.47 11.65 -8.88
CA ILE A 124 10.13 11.67 -9.50
C ILE A 124 9.20 12.69 -8.82
N TYR A 125 9.54 13.12 -7.61
CA TYR A 125 8.73 14.05 -6.80
C TYR A 125 9.37 15.43 -6.63
N GLU A 126 10.59 15.65 -7.13
CA GLU A 126 11.27 16.94 -6.98
C GLU A 126 10.51 18.06 -7.71
N GLU A 127 10.04 17.77 -8.92
CA GLU A 127 9.21 18.67 -9.71
C GLU A 127 7.93 17.95 -10.14
N LEU A 128 6.84 18.17 -9.42
CA LEU A 128 5.54 17.56 -9.74
C LEU A 128 4.99 18.08 -11.06
N LYS A 129 4.39 17.21 -11.85
CA LYS A 129 3.70 17.58 -13.09
C LYS A 129 2.26 17.97 -12.81
N SER A 130 1.85 19.12 -13.33
CA SER A 130 0.44 19.55 -13.29
C SER A 130 -0.35 18.97 -14.45
N ILE A 131 -1.50 18.37 -14.17
CA ILE A 131 -2.44 17.83 -15.17
C ILE A 131 -3.86 18.35 -14.91
N PRO A 132 -4.68 18.54 -15.97
CA PRO A 132 -6.09 18.89 -15.80
C PRO A 132 -6.90 17.66 -15.37
N LEU A 133 -7.76 17.81 -14.35
CA LEU A 133 -8.75 16.83 -13.93
C LEU A 133 -9.93 17.55 -13.30
N LEU A 134 -11.17 17.17 -13.65
CA LEU A 134 -12.41 17.76 -13.08
C LEU A 134 -12.46 19.31 -13.12
N GLY A 135 -11.86 19.91 -14.15
CA GLY A 135 -11.81 21.38 -14.31
C GLY A 135 -10.83 22.11 -13.38
N LYS A 136 -10.01 21.39 -12.62
CA LYS A 136 -8.93 21.92 -11.79
C LYS A 136 -7.56 21.40 -12.29
N SER A 137 -6.50 21.94 -11.68
CA SER A 137 -5.13 21.52 -11.93
C SER A 137 -4.64 20.68 -10.76
N PHE A 138 -4.36 19.40 -11.00
CA PHE A 138 -3.83 18.49 -9.98
C PHE A 138 -2.37 18.17 -10.26
N TYR A 139 -1.63 17.89 -9.21
CA TYR A 139 -0.25 17.41 -9.32
C TYR A 139 -0.21 15.88 -9.38
N VAL A 140 0.74 15.37 -10.18
CA VAL A 140 1.13 13.96 -10.24
C VAL A 140 2.65 13.86 -10.19
N PRO A 141 3.22 12.70 -9.86
CA PRO A 141 4.66 12.45 -9.99
C PRO A 141 5.16 12.75 -11.42
N ASN A 142 6.43 13.10 -11.60
CA ASN A 142 7.00 13.52 -12.87
C ASN A 142 8.33 12.80 -13.20
N PRO A 143 8.43 12.04 -14.29
CA PRO A 143 7.36 11.77 -15.28
C PRO A 143 6.29 10.79 -14.75
N PRO A 144 5.00 11.04 -14.96
CA PRO A 144 3.94 10.14 -14.50
C PRO A 144 4.01 8.75 -15.12
N GLU A 145 4.52 8.63 -16.34
CA GLU A 145 4.72 7.35 -17.03
C GLU A 145 5.78 6.49 -16.31
N GLU A 146 6.83 7.09 -15.81
CA GLU A 146 7.86 6.38 -15.01
C GLU A 146 7.28 5.92 -13.69
N TYR A 147 6.58 6.80 -12.98
CA TYR A 147 5.89 6.46 -11.73
C TYR A 147 4.93 5.28 -11.92
N LEU A 148 4.05 5.36 -12.92
CA LEU A 148 3.06 4.33 -13.18
C LEU A 148 3.70 3.00 -13.62
N THR A 149 4.82 3.06 -14.34
CA THR A 149 5.58 1.85 -14.70
C THR A 149 6.22 1.21 -13.47
N LEU A 150 6.79 2.00 -12.56
CA LEU A 150 7.35 1.48 -11.30
C LEU A 150 6.27 0.88 -10.39
N LYS A 151 5.09 1.51 -10.36
CA LYS A 151 4.00 1.09 -9.47
C LYS A 151 3.20 -0.10 -10.00
N TYR A 152 2.90 -0.12 -11.30
CA TYR A 152 1.97 -1.08 -11.92
C TYR A 152 2.60 -1.97 -13.01
N GLY A 153 3.90 -1.82 -13.25
CA GLY A 153 4.59 -2.52 -14.34
C GLY A 153 4.37 -1.88 -15.72
N PRO A 154 5.02 -2.42 -16.79
CA PRO A 154 5.04 -1.80 -18.12
C PRO A 154 3.68 -1.79 -18.82
N GLN A 155 2.73 -2.61 -18.38
CA GLN A 155 1.40 -2.73 -18.99
C GLN A 155 0.33 -1.84 -18.34
N TRP A 156 0.70 -0.86 -17.52
CA TRP A 156 -0.23 -0.02 -16.77
C TRP A 156 -1.28 0.73 -17.64
N ARG A 157 -1.02 0.89 -18.94
CA ARG A 157 -1.97 1.50 -19.87
C ARG A 157 -3.15 0.61 -20.23
N ILE A 158 -3.06 -0.70 -19.97
CA ILE A 158 -4.14 -1.65 -20.25
C ILE A 158 -5.07 -1.68 -19.04
N PRO A 159 -6.35 -1.26 -19.17
CA PRO A 159 -7.29 -1.31 -18.06
C PRO A 159 -7.49 -2.75 -17.57
N LYS A 160 -7.25 -2.97 -16.29
CA LYS A 160 -7.50 -4.26 -15.61
C LYS A 160 -8.42 -4.02 -14.42
N ARG A 161 -9.45 -4.82 -14.31
CA ARG A 161 -10.36 -4.80 -13.16
C ARG A 161 -9.91 -5.76 -12.07
N ASN A 162 -9.28 -6.86 -12.46
CA ASN A 162 -8.78 -7.92 -11.58
C ASN A 162 -7.42 -8.40 -12.08
N GLY A 163 -6.61 -8.98 -11.19
CA GLY A 163 -5.33 -9.60 -11.52
C GLY A 163 -4.18 -8.60 -11.75
N PHE A 164 -4.39 -7.31 -11.46
CA PHE A 164 -3.33 -6.30 -11.50
C PHE A 164 -2.34 -6.48 -10.33
N GLU A 165 -2.74 -7.14 -9.27
CA GLU A 165 -1.94 -7.44 -8.09
C GLU A 165 -0.72 -8.28 -8.44
N ALA A 166 -0.90 -9.27 -9.33
CA ALA A 166 0.20 -10.10 -9.81
C ALA A 166 1.25 -9.27 -10.57
N ASP A 167 0.80 -8.36 -11.45
CA ASP A 167 1.72 -7.50 -12.21
C ASP A 167 2.56 -6.60 -11.29
N ILE A 168 1.95 -6.09 -10.22
CA ILE A 168 2.65 -5.28 -9.21
C ILE A 168 3.68 -6.15 -8.49
N ILE A 169 3.27 -7.30 -7.97
CA ILE A 169 4.14 -8.17 -7.18
C ILE A 169 5.31 -8.69 -8.00
N ASP A 170 5.10 -9.05 -9.26
CA ASP A 170 6.16 -9.51 -10.17
C ASP A 170 7.23 -8.44 -10.45
N SER A 171 6.89 -7.17 -10.30
CA SER A 171 7.82 -6.05 -10.46
C SER A 171 8.66 -5.77 -9.20
N ILE A 172 8.32 -6.33 -8.05
CA ILE A 172 8.98 -6.06 -6.77
C ILE A 172 10.05 -7.10 -6.49
N PRO A 173 11.30 -6.69 -6.18
CA PRO A 173 12.34 -7.62 -5.75
C PRO A 173 11.91 -8.42 -4.49
N THR A 174 12.20 -9.71 -4.46
CA THR A 174 11.84 -10.65 -3.36
C THR A 174 12.31 -10.18 -1.98
N SER A 175 13.40 -9.40 -1.92
CA SER A 175 13.85 -8.75 -0.69
C SER A 175 14.18 -7.28 -0.97
N VAL A 176 13.45 -6.40 -0.35
CA VAL A 176 13.82 -4.99 -0.29
C VAL A 176 14.57 -4.80 1.02
N ASN A 177 15.87 -4.44 0.98
CA ASN A 177 16.62 -4.05 2.17
C ASN A 177 16.10 -2.70 2.68
N ILE A 178 14.95 -2.71 3.35
CA ILE A 178 14.24 -1.52 3.84
C ILE A 178 14.86 -0.99 5.14
N SER A 179 15.78 -1.73 5.78
CA SER A 179 16.14 -1.40 7.15
C SER A 179 17.64 -1.26 7.38
N LYS A 180 18.07 -0.02 7.52
CA LYS A 180 18.98 0.30 8.63
C LYS A 180 18.11 0.50 9.89
N SER A 181 17.61 -0.61 10.46
CA SER A 181 17.03 -0.55 11.80
C SER A 181 18.05 0.10 12.73
N SER A 182 17.61 1.01 13.60
CA SER A 182 18.48 1.63 14.57
C SER A 182 19.29 0.55 15.31
N VAL A 183 20.49 0.84 15.76
CA VAL A 183 21.33 -0.12 16.52
C VAL A 183 20.52 -0.71 17.68
N PHE A 184 19.66 0.08 18.32
CA PHE A 184 18.74 -0.35 19.38
C PHE A 184 17.72 -1.39 18.90
N ALA A 185 17.12 -1.22 17.74
CA ALA A 185 16.18 -2.18 17.17
C ALA A 185 16.88 -3.49 16.78
N ARG A 186 18.12 -3.43 16.28
CA ARG A 186 18.95 -4.63 15.98
C ARG A 186 19.30 -5.40 17.26
N VAL A 187 19.72 -4.70 18.31
CA VAL A 187 20.04 -5.31 19.61
C VAL A 187 18.79 -5.94 20.24
N ARG A 188 17.65 -5.26 20.19
CA ARG A 188 16.38 -5.79 20.71
C ARG A 188 15.90 -7.03 19.95
N LYS A 189 16.10 -7.07 18.62
CA LYS A 189 15.80 -8.22 17.76
C LYS A 189 16.69 -9.43 18.07
N LEU A 190 17.97 -9.19 18.38
CA LEU A 190 18.92 -10.20 18.82
C LEU A 190 18.59 -10.76 20.22
N LEU A 191 18.14 -9.91 21.14
CA LEU A 191 17.81 -10.31 22.52
C LEU A 191 16.45 -11.02 22.63
N PHE A 192 15.50 -10.69 21.76
CA PHE A 192 14.15 -11.25 21.78
C PHE A 192 13.69 -11.76 20.39
N PRO A 193 14.41 -12.71 19.78
CA PRO A 193 14.13 -13.14 18.41
C PRO A 193 12.72 -13.70 18.24
N LYS A 194 12.21 -14.45 19.23
CA LYS A 194 10.85 -15.04 19.19
C LYS A 194 9.73 -14.01 19.11
N LYS A 195 9.95 -12.80 19.62
CA LYS A 195 8.93 -11.73 19.63
C LYS A 195 8.62 -11.21 18.22
N TYR A 196 9.48 -11.45 17.26
CA TYR A 196 9.36 -10.97 15.87
C TYR A 196 9.11 -12.09 14.87
N LEU A 197 9.13 -13.36 15.32
CA LEU A 197 8.90 -14.51 14.45
C LEU A 197 7.40 -14.75 14.31
N THR A 198 6.85 -14.32 13.20
CA THR A 198 5.48 -14.58 12.79
C THR A 198 5.44 -15.90 12.02
N ARG A 199 4.55 -16.82 12.42
CA ARG A 199 4.36 -18.11 11.77
C ARG A 199 3.13 -18.07 10.88
N ILE A 200 3.24 -18.68 9.70
CA ILE A 200 2.11 -18.87 8.79
C ILE A 200 2.03 -20.35 8.43
N GLU A 201 0.86 -20.95 8.63
CA GLU A 201 0.52 -22.29 8.23
C GLU A 201 -0.32 -22.28 6.96
N ILE A 202 0.09 -23.05 5.96
CA ILE A 202 -0.62 -23.18 4.68
C ILE A 202 -1.32 -24.53 4.65
N LEU A 203 -2.63 -24.48 4.44
CA LEU A 203 -3.50 -25.65 4.39
C LEU A 203 -4.21 -25.75 3.04
N SER A 204 -4.47 -26.98 2.60
CA SER A 204 -5.37 -27.24 1.47
C SER A 204 -6.83 -26.95 1.83
N SER A 205 -7.72 -26.97 0.84
CA SER A 205 -9.17 -26.91 1.04
C SER A 205 -9.72 -27.99 1.99
N ASP A 206 -9.03 -29.14 2.07
CA ASP A 206 -9.37 -30.26 2.96
C ASP A 206 -8.66 -30.15 4.34
N LEU A 207 -8.14 -28.98 4.67
CA LEU A 207 -7.42 -28.69 5.93
C LEU A 207 -6.17 -29.56 6.16
N GLN A 208 -5.54 -30.06 5.09
CA GLN A 208 -4.29 -30.79 5.21
C GLN A 208 -3.11 -29.82 5.04
N PRO A 209 -2.05 -29.96 5.84
CA PRO A 209 -0.81 -29.18 5.68
C PRO A 209 -0.22 -29.34 4.27
N ILE A 210 0.23 -28.23 3.68
CA ILE A 210 0.92 -28.26 2.38
C ILE A 210 2.41 -28.04 2.60
N PRO A 211 3.23 -29.10 2.50
CA PRO A 211 4.69 -29.00 2.59
C PRO A 211 5.30 -28.45 1.28
N ASP A 212 6.54 -27.99 1.39
CA ASP A 212 7.37 -27.53 0.26
C ASP A 212 6.74 -26.40 -0.58
N MET A 213 5.75 -25.69 -0.02
CA MET A 213 5.11 -24.53 -0.66
C MET A 213 5.98 -23.29 -0.49
N GLU A 214 6.26 -22.61 -1.60
CA GLU A 214 6.91 -21.30 -1.57
C GLU A 214 5.94 -20.26 -1.04
N VAL A 215 6.39 -19.47 -0.06
CA VAL A 215 5.65 -18.34 0.51
C VAL A 215 6.56 -17.12 0.55
N THR A 216 6.18 -16.06 -0.11
CA THR A 216 6.88 -14.77 -0.11
C THR A 216 6.03 -13.75 0.61
N ILE A 217 6.56 -13.11 1.66
CA ILE A 217 6.03 -11.82 2.10
C ILE A 217 6.74 -10.76 1.28
N VAL A 218 5.98 -10.08 0.45
CA VAL A 218 6.50 -9.12 -0.54
C VAL A 218 7.32 -8.03 0.14
N GLY A 219 8.53 -7.80 -0.37
CA GLY A 219 9.46 -6.82 0.20
C GLY A 219 10.18 -7.26 1.49
N ILE A 220 9.87 -8.43 2.06
CA ILE A 220 10.50 -8.96 3.29
C ILE A 220 11.42 -10.11 2.99
N SER A 221 10.87 -11.28 2.65
CA SER A 221 11.65 -12.48 2.32
C SER A 221 10.77 -13.58 1.74
N LYS A 222 11.42 -14.56 1.11
CA LYS A 222 10.83 -15.80 0.64
C LYS A 222 11.25 -16.97 1.53
N GLN A 223 10.32 -17.84 1.86
CA GLN A 223 10.51 -19.04 2.66
C GLN A 223 9.75 -20.22 2.01
N VAL A 224 9.98 -21.43 2.54
CA VAL A 224 9.29 -22.64 2.10
C VAL A 224 8.63 -23.29 3.34
N THR A 225 7.44 -23.86 3.18
CA THR A 225 6.76 -24.55 4.27
C THR A 225 7.43 -25.86 4.63
N ASP A 226 7.44 -26.20 5.90
CA ASP A 226 7.91 -27.48 6.42
C ASP A 226 6.88 -28.62 6.20
N GLN A 227 7.19 -29.83 6.70
CA GLN A 227 6.31 -31.00 6.60
C GLN A 227 4.95 -30.84 7.28
N HIS A 228 4.79 -29.80 8.10
CA HIS A 228 3.53 -29.45 8.77
C HIS A 228 2.86 -28.23 8.14
N GLY A 229 3.30 -27.81 6.93
CA GLY A 229 2.75 -26.65 6.24
C GLY A 229 3.15 -25.30 6.85
N ASN A 230 4.08 -25.26 7.81
CA ASN A 230 4.47 -24.04 8.50
C ASN A 230 5.66 -23.36 7.85
N THR A 231 5.63 -22.04 7.86
CA THR A 231 6.79 -21.19 7.54
C THR A 231 6.88 -20.03 8.54
N THR A 232 8.04 -19.38 8.65
CA THR A 232 8.27 -18.31 9.62
C THR A 232 8.95 -17.11 8.99
N PHE A 233 8.46 -15.92 9.38
CA PHE A 233 8.95 -14.64 8.89
C PHE A 233 9.30 -13.72 10.04
N ASN A 234 10.28 -12.84 9.82
CA ASN A 234 10.67 -11.85 10.81
C ASN A 234 9.91 -10.55 10.55
N ILE A 235 8.75 -10.37 11.17
CA ILE A 235 7.91 -9.19 11.07
C ILE A 235 8.27 -8.20 12.17
N SER A 236 8.56 -6.96 11.81
CA SER A 236 9.01 -5.93 12.77
C SER A 236 7.87 -5.08 13.31
N ASN A 237 6.85 -4.82 12.51
CA ASN A 237 5.73 -3.95 12.83
C ASN A 237 4.41 -4.65 12.49
N GLU A 238 3.34 -4.26 13.18
CA GLU A 238 1.98 -4.54 12.72
C GLU A 238 1.72 -3.61 11.53
N ASP A 239 1.40 -4.18 10.37
CA ASP A 239 1.16 -3.45 9.14
C ASP A 239 0.42 -4.33 8.12
N TYR A 240 0.03 -3.76 6.99
CA TYR A 240 -0.46 -4.49 5.83
C TYR A 240 0.70 -5.12 5.06
N TYR A 241 0.52 -6.36 4.63
CA TYR A 241 1.49 -7.11 3.84
C TYR A 241 0.80 -7.83 2.68
N ALA A 242 1.50 -7.93 1.55
CA ALA A 242 1.09 -8.80 0.48
C ALA A 242 1.87 -10.13 0.57
N LEU A 243 1.16 -11.25 0.34
CA LEU A 243 1.75 -12.57 0.28
C LEU A 243 1.59 -13.15 -1.12
N ASP A 244 2.67 -13.74 -1.63
CA ASP A 244 2.70 -14.52 -2.86
C ASP A 244 2.98 -15.97 -2.48
N ILE A 245 2.00 -16.85 -2.70
CA ILE A 245 2.00 -18.25 -2.22
C ILE A 245 1.98 -19.18 -3.41
N GLY A 246 2.96 -20.09 -3.46
CA GLY A 246 3.09 -21.06 -4.54
C GLY A 246 3.77 -20.50 -5.80
N SER A 247 3.60 -21.19 -6.91
CA SER A 247 4.16 -20.83 -8.21
C SER A 247 3.32 -21.43 -9.35
N GLY A 248 3.43 -20.87 -10.54
CA GLY A 248 2.72 -21.36 -11.73
C GLY A 248 1.20 -21.39 -11.55
N GLU A 249 0.58 -22.52 -11.87
CA GLU A 249 -0.89 -22.69 -11.82
C GLU A 249 -1.47 -22.70 -10.40
N VAL A 250 -0.63 -22.97 -9.38
CA VAL A 250 -1.05 -22.99 -7.97
C VAL A 250 -0.70 -21.71 -7.23
N ARG A 251 -0.25 -20.69 -7.94
CA ARG A 251 0.09 -19.38 -7.37
C ARG A 251 -1.17 -18.65 -6.90
N GLU A 252 -1.14 -18.19 -5.66
CA GLU A 252 -2.17 -17.40 -5.02
C GLU A 252 -1.57 -16.11 -4.46
N ILE A 253 -2.29 -14.98 -4.62
CA ILE A 253 -1.87 -13.69 -4.12
C ILE A 253 -2.88 -13.20 -3.10
N LEU A 254 -2.41 -12.99 -1.87
CA LEU A 254 -3.14 -12.31 -0.81
C LEU A 254 -2.63 -10.87 -0.79
N TYR A 255 -3.41 -9.93 -1.27
CA TYR A 255 -2.90 -8.59 -1.54
C TYR A 255 -2.80 -7.72 -0.31
N GLU A 256 -3.75 -7.83 0.64
CA GLU A 256 -3.76 -7.06 1.88
C GLU A 256 -4.05 -7.95 3.08
N GLU A 257 -3.01 -8.27 3.85
CA GLU A 257 -3.13 -9.05 5.08
C GLU A 257 -2.49 -8.33 6.25
N ILE A 258 -3.16 -8.24 7.37
CA ILE A 258 -2.60 -7.65 8.58
C ILE A 258 -1.77 -8.68 9.31
N LEU A 259 -0.45 -8.48 9.36
CA LEU A 259 0.46 -9.31 10.14
C LEU A 259 1.00 -8.55 11.35
N LYS A 260 1.05 -9.23 12.49
CA LYS A 260 1.60 -8.72 13.74
C LYS A 260 2.86 -9.48 14.13
N PRO A 261 3.87 -8.81 14.70
CA PRO A 261 5.06 -9.46 15.20
C PRO A 261 4.75 -10.59 16.20
N GLY A 262 5.34 -11.75 15.99
CA GLY A 262 5.27 -12.87 16.93
C GLY A 262 3.94 -13.61 17.01
N LYS A 263 3.03 -13.36 16.07
CA LYS A 263 1.74 -14.05 15.97
C LYS A 263 1.79 -15.24 15.04
N GLU A 264 0.78 -16.10 15.15
CA GLU A 264 0.59 -17.28 14.29
C GLU A 264 -0.69 -17.12 13.48
N TYR A 265 -0.61 -17.49 12.21
CA TYR A 265 -1.71 -17.39 11.26
C TYR A 265 -1.91 -18.71 10.54
N SER A 266 -3.11 -18.94 10.03
CA SER A 266 -3.41 -20.03 9.09
C SER A 266 -4.05 -19.47 7.83
N TYR A 267 -3.72 -20.07 6.71
CA TYR A 267 -4.30 -19.81 5.41
C TYR A 267 -4.81 -21.10 4.78
N ILE A 268 -6.04 -21.10 4.30
CA ILE A 268 -6.64 -22.21 3.56
C ILE A 268 -6.69 -21.81 2.09
N GLN A 269 -6.01 -22.58 1.24
CA GLN A 269 -6.02 -22.34 -0.19
C GLN A 269 -7.42 -22.45 -0.79
N ASP A 270 -7.72 -21.54 -1.74
CA ASP A 270 -8.94 -21.58 -2.53
C ASP A 270 -8.60 -21.70 -4.01
N ALA A 271 -8.93 -22.83 -4.61
CA ALA A 271 -8.66 -23.10 -6.02
C ALA A 271 -9.44 -22.18 -6.99
N ASN A 272 -10.51 -21.54 -6.52
CA ASN A 272 -11.40 -20.72 -7.35
C ASN A 272 -11.08 -19.22 -7.30
N GLU A 273 -10.47 -18.74 -6.20
CA GLU A 273 -10.14 -17.34 -6.01
C GLU A 273 -8.68 -17.20 -5.60
N ARG A 274 -7.78 -17.09 -6.59
CA ARG A 274 -6.33 -17.11 -6.36
C ARG A 274 -5.66 -15.73 -6.37
N GLN A 275 -6.38 -14.69 -6.78
CA GLN A 275 -5.77 -13.38 -7.01
C GLN A 275 -6.53 -12.27 -6.29
N GLY A 276 -5.77 -11.30 -5.74
CA GLY A 276 -6.32 -10.10 -5.14
C GLY A 276 -7.15 -10.32 -3.87
N ARG A 277 -7.00 -11.47 -3.20
CA ARG A 277 -7.71 -11.75 -1.94
C ARG A 277 -7.12 -10.91 -0.82
N ILE A 278 -7.99 -10.43 0.06
CA ILE A 278 -7.62 -9.58 1.18
C ILE A 278 -8.26 -10.07 2.48
N HIS A 279 -7.58 -9.87 3.60
CA HIS A 279 -8.07 -10.17 4.96
C HIS A 279 -8.57 -11.62 5.12
N VAL A 280 -7.86 -12.58 4.53
CA VAL A 280 -8.23 -13.99 4.57
C VAL A 280 -7.39 -14.83 5.53
N LEU A 281 -6.24 -14.32 5.99
CA LEU A 281 -5.44 -14.96 7.03
C LEU A 281 -6.20 -14.97 8.36
N GLN A 282 -6.21 -16.12 9.03
CA GLN A 282 -6.83 -16.28 10.34
C GLN A 282 -5.75 -16.28 11.43
N GLU A 283 -5.79 -15.29 12.33
CA GLU A 283 -4.90 -15.27 13.52
C GLU A 283 -5.29 -16.43 14.44
N LYS A 284 -4.31 -17.27 14.78
CA LYS A 284 -4.51 -18.36 15.73
C LYS A 284 -4.50 -17.81 17.16
N SER A 285 -5.45 -18.26 17.97
CA SER A 285 -5.63 -17.85 19.37
C SER A 285 -4.57 -18.43 20.29
#